data_18ea7165421540fb757ae7a3df45632c
#
_entry.id   18ea7165421540fb757ae7a3df45632c
#
_cell.length_a   1.000
_cell.length_b   1.000
_cell.length_c   1.000
_cell.angle_alpha   90.00
_cell.angle_beta   90.00
_cell.angle_gamma   90.00
#
_symmetry.space_group_name_H-M   'P 1'
#
loop_
_entity.id
_entity.type
_entity.pdbx_description
1 polymer ?
#
loop_
_entity_poly.entity_id
_entity_poly.type
_entity_poly.pdbx_seq_one_letter_code
_entity_poly.pdbx_strand_id
1 'polypeptide(L)'
;AAAYQANDVFCRYLPMDAHGIRADVLENSGADILHISPSHQFPTGIVMPVSRRYELLHWAAKKSSRYIIEDDYDCEFRLFGKPIPPLQSIDTEEKVIYINTFSKTLAPTFRISYMLLPPHLASLFYDKLGFYSCTVSNFEQFTLAKFIEDGYFAVSYTHLRA
;
A
#
# COMPACT_ATOMS: atom_id res chain seq x y z
N ALA A 1 -2.66 -13.47 -3.70
CA ALA A 1 -2.00 -14.39 -4.64
C ALA A 1 -2.83 -14.65 -5.89
N ALA A 2 -4.15 -14.96 -5.78
CA ALA A 2 -4.97 -15.31 -6.95
C ALA A 2 -4.89 -14.31 -8.12
N ALA A 3 -4.97 -13.00 -7.83
CA ALA A 3 -4.86 -11.97 -8.87
C ALA A 3 -3.50 -11.97 -9.60
N TYR A 4 -2.43 -12.26 -8.88
CA TYR A 4 -1.10 -12.38 -9.49
C TYR A 4 -1.00 -13.64 -10.35
N GLN A 5 -1.48 -14.77 -9.84
CA GLN A 5 -1.48 -16.05 -10.57
C GLN A 5 -2.33 -15.99 -11.84
N ALA A 6 -3.46 -15.25 -11.82
CA ALA A 6 -4.29 -15.03 -13.00
C ALA A 6 -3.59 -14.20 -14.10
N ASN A 7 -2.49 -13.53 -13.78
CA ASN A 7 -1.65 -12.79 -14.71
C ASN A 7 -0.25 -13.44 -14.89
N ASP A 8 -0.15 -14.76 -14.68
CA ASP A 8 1.07 -15.55 -14.85
C ASP A 8 2.26 -15.08 -13.99
N VAL A 9 1.97 -14.38 -12.86
CA VAL A 9 2.99 -13.94 -11.91
C VAL A 9 3.21 -15.02 -10.86
N PHE A 10 4.43 -15.52 -10.77
CA PHE A 10 4.80 -16.48 -9.73
C PHE A 10 4.82 -15.82 -8.35
N CYS A 11 4.06 -16.38 -7.41
CA CYS A 11 3.96 -15.89 -6.04
C CYS A 11 4.49 -16.91 -5.05
N ARG A 12 5.29 -16.44 -4.11
CA ARG A 12 5.80 -17.23 -3.00
C ARG A 12 5.39 -16.59 -1.67
N TYR A 13 4.81 -17.38 -0.78
CA TYR A 13 4.58 -16.96 0.60
C TYR A 13 5.87 -17.13 1.39
N LEU A 14 6.23 -16.09 2.14
CA LEU A 14 7.41 -16.11 2.99
C LEU A 14 6.99 -16.17 4.47
N PRO A 15 7.73 -16.89 5.32
CA PRO A 15 7.44 -16.95 6.74
C PRO A 15 7.64 -15.60 7.41
N MET A 16 6.83 -15.35 8.44
CA MET A 16 6.87 -14.14 9.26
C MET A 16 7.22 -14.48 10.71
N ASP A 17 7.79 -13.53 11.42
CA ASP A 17 7.94 -13.53 12.87
C ASP A 17 6.90 -12.58 13.53
N ALA A 18 7.07 -12.29 14.84
CA ALA A 18 6.20 -11.37 15.56
C ALA A 18 6.24 -9.91 15.05
N HIS A 19 7.19 -9.58 14.17
CA HIS A 19 7.39 -8.25 13.58
C HIS A 19 7.12 -8.21 12.08
N GLY A 20 6.57 -9.28 11.51
CA GLY A 20 6.29 -9.41 10.08
C GLY A 20 7.34 -10.18 9.32
N ILE A 21 7.50 -9.90 8.01
CA ILE A 21 8.48 -10.57 7.16
C ILE A 21 9.92 -10.28 7.62
N ARG A 22 10.77 -11.30 7.63
CA ARG A 22 12.19 -11.18 7.96
C ARG A 22 13.00 -10.80 6.73
N ALA A 23 13.90 -9.81 6.87
CA ALA A 23 14.75 -9.35 5.76
C ALA A 23 15.73 -10.41 5.25
N ASP A 24 16.25 -11.28 6.14
CA ASP A 24 17.16 -12.36 5.76
C ASP A 24 16.45 -13.45 4.92
N VAL A 25 15.21 -13.78 5.25
CA VAL A 25 14.39 -14.70 4.48
C VAL A 25 14.08 -14.11 3.09
N LEU A 26 13.76 -12.82 3.06
CA LEU A 26 13.47 -12.09 1.83
C LEU A 26 14.71 -12.03 0.92
N GLU A 27 15.90 -11.76 1.45
CA GLU A 27 17.16 -11.72 0.69
C GLU A 27 17.42 -13.04 -0.06
N ASN A 28 17.13 -14.17 0.60
CA ASN A 28 17.35 -15.51 0.05
C ASN A 28 16.17 -16.03 -0.81
N SER A 29 15.10 -15.27 -0.94
CA SER A 29 13.90 -15.69 -1.67
C SER A 29 14.04 -15.62 -3.19
N GLY A 30 14.97 -14.81 -3.70
CA GLY A 30 15.08 -14.49 -5.12
C GLY A 30 13.97 -13.56 -5.66
N ALA A 31 13.11 -13.01 -4.77
CA ALA A 31 12.04 -12.11 -5.19
C ALA A 31 12.58 -10.72 -5.56
N ASP A 32 11.97 -10.13 -6.59
CA ASP A 32 12.17 -8.72 -6.95
C ASP A 32 11.04 -7.82 -6.43
N ILE A 33 9.84 -8.38 -6.21
CA ILE A 33 8.70 -7.62 -5.69
C ILE A 33 8.22 -8.23 -4.38
N LEU A 34 8.08 -7.39 -3.36
CA LEU A 34 7.50 -7.74 -2.07
C LEU A 34 6.14 -7.05 -1.91
N HIS A 35 5.06 -7.82 -1.67
CA HIS A 35 3.73 -7.27 -1.36
C HIS A 35 3.41 -7.53 0.11
N ILE A 36 3.18 -6.46 0.88
CA ILE A 36 2.95 -6.51 2.34
C ILE A 36 1.90 -5.48 2.77
N SER A 37 1.29 -5.74 3.94
CA SER A 37 0.40 -4.81 4.65
C SER A 37 1.02 -4.46 6.01
N PRO A 38 1.98 -3.53 6.07
CA PRO A 38 2.81 -3.33 7.26
C PRO A 38 2.10 -2.64 8.41
N SER A 39 1.01 -1.91 8.14
CA SER A 39 0.23 -1.23 9.16
C SER A 39 -0.70 -2.18 9.90
N HIS A 40 -1.17 -3.25 9.22
CA HIS A 40 -2.06 -4.26 9.80
C HIS A 40 -2.06 -5.51 8.95
N GLN A 41 -1.14 -6.42 9.22
CA GLN A 41 -0.99 -7.65 8.44
C GLN A 41 -2.20 -8.57 8.58
N PHE A 42 -2.89 -8.85 7.49
CA PHE A 42 -4.01 -9.80 7.50
C PHE A 42 -3.51 -11.26 7.36
N PRO A 43 -4.06 -12.22 8.12
CA PRO A 43 -5.08 -12.10 9.17
C PRO A 43 -4.50 -11.94 10.59
N THR A 44 -3.20 -11.79 10.73
CA THR A 44 -2.48 -11.87 12.02
C THR A 44 -2.62 -10.63 12.90
N GLY A 45 -2.95 -9.48 12.31
CA GLY A 45 -2.99 -8.19 13.00
C GLY A 45 -1.62 -7.62 13.38
N ILE A 46 -0.53 -8.23 12.91
CA ILE A 46 0.82 -7.76 13.20
C ILE A 46 1.03 -6.37 12.63
N VAL A 47 1.49 -5.44 13.47
CA VAL A 47 1.95 -4.11 13.09
C VAL A 47 3.47 -4.13 12.97
N MET A 48 3.98 -3.85 11.79
CA MET A 48 5.42 -3.89 11.53
C MET A 48 6.11 -2.68 12.17
N PRO A 49 7.12 -2.89 13.04
CA PRO A 49 7.87 -1.80 13.66
C PRO A 49 8.73 -1.04 12.64
N VAL A 50 9.06 0.20 12.97
CA VAL A 50 9.84 1.10 12.09
C VAL A 50 11.19 0.49 11.71
N SER A 51 11.88 -0.17 12.64
CA SER A 51 13.16 -0.83 12.36
C SER A 51 13.05 -1.84 11.21
N ARG A 52 12.01 -2.69 11.25
CA ARG A 52 11.77 -3.67 10.18
C ARG A 52 11.43 -2.99 8.84
N ARG A 53 10.71 -1.85 8.87
CA ARG A 53 10.43 -1.07 7.65
C ARG A 53 11.72 -0.60 6.99
N TYR A 54 12.68 -0.09 7.75
CA TYR A 54 14.00 0.29 7.22
C TYR A 54 14.80 -0.89 6.68
N GLU A 55 14.75 -2.07 7.32
CA GLU A 55 15.39 -3.28 6.79
C GLU A 55 14.86 -3.65 5.41
N LEU A 56 13.54 -3.56 5.22
CA LEU A 56 12.90 -3.86 3.93
C LEU A 56 13.21 -2.82 2.86
N LEU A 57 13.20 -1.52 3.22
CA LEU A 57 13.63 -0.46 2.31
C LEU A 57 15.09 -0.64 1.88
N HIS A 58 15.96 -0.98 2.81
CA HIS A 58 17.35 -1.30 2.49
C HIS A 58 17.48 -2.51 1.56
N TRP A 59 16.66 -3.55 1.75
CA TRP A 59 16.60 -4.68 0.83
C TRP A 59 16.19 -4.24 -0.58
N ALA A 60 15.19 -3.39 -0.71
CA ALA A 60 14.72 -2.90 -2.00
C ALA A 60 15.78 -2.02 -2.69
N ALA A 61 16.47 -1.16 -1.94
CA ALA A 61 17.51 -0.27 -2.47
C ALA A 61 18.73 -1.00 -3.07
N LYS A 62 18.99 -2.25 -2.65
CA LYS A 62 20.16 -3.04 -3.14
C LYS A 62 20.11 -3.37 -4.64
N LYS A 63 18.93 -3.39 -5.26
CA LYS A 63 18.76 -3.70 -6.70
C LYS A 63 17.75 -2.78 -7.35
N SER A 64 18.04 -2.34 -8.55
CA SER A 64 17.12 -1.49 -9.34
C SER A 64 15.78 -2.17 -9.65
N SER A 65 15.78 -3.50 -9.82
CA SER A 65 14.58 -4.29 -10.11
C SER A 65 13.67 -4.53 -8.90
N ARG A 66 14.12 -4.26 -7.68
CA ARG A 66 13.35 -4.52 -6.46
C ARG A 66 12.39 -3.39 -6.13
N TYR A 67 11.15 -3.78 -5.77
CA TYR A 67 10.11 -2.86 -5.31
C TYR A 67 9.31 -3.48 -4.16
N ILE A 68 8.70 -2.61 -3.35
CA ILE A 68 7.76 -2.99 -2.29
C ILE A 68 6.38 -2.45 -2.65
N ILE A 69 5.37 -3.31 -2.68
CA ILE A 69 3.97 -2.92 -2.73
C ILE A 69 3.47 -2.86 -1.29
N GLU A 70 3.20 -1.66 -0.82
CA GLU A 70 2.61 -1.41 0.50
C GLU A 70 1.10 -1.29 0.35
N ASP A 71 0.37 -2.32 0.81
CA ASP A 71 -1.09 -2.35 0.82
C ASP A 71 -1.60 -1.90 2.20
N ASP A 72 -2.03 -0.64 2.29
CA ASP A 72 -2.37 0.05 3.53
C ASP A 72 -3.88 0.27 3.67
N TYR A 73 -4.65 -0.80 3.50
CA TYR A 73 -6.11 -0.81 3.34
C TYR A 73 -6.91 -0.35 4.56
N ASP A 74 -6.30 -0.22 5.74
CA ASP A 74 -6.96 0.10 7.01
C ASP A 74 -6.11 0.96 7.98
N CYS A 75 -5.15 1.72 7.47
CA CYS A 75 -4.23 2.53 8.27
C CYS A 75 -4.93 3.57 9.17
N GLU A 76 -6.15 3.94 8.82
CA GLU A 76 -6.98 4.88 9.57
C GLU A 76 -7.50 4.30 10.88
N PHE A 77 -7.67 2.98 10.98
CA PHE A 77 -8.24 2.28 12.14
C PHE A 77 -7.19 1.91 13.20
N ARG A 78 -6.29 2.80 13.51
CA ARG A 78 -5.30 2.57 14.58
C ARG A 78 -5.93 2.80 15.94
N LEU A 79 -6.18 1.71 16.64
CA LEU A 79 -6.82 1.74 17.96
C LEU A 79 -5.88 2.15 19.08
N PHE A 80 -4.55 1.99 18.92
CA PHE A 80 -3.58 2.25 19.99
C PHE A 80 -2.22 2.73 19.43
N GLY A 81 -1.54 3.59 20.23
CA GLY A 81 -0.15 4.00 20.02
C GLY A 81 0.05 5.21 19.09
N LYS A 82 1.32 5.63 18.96
CA LYS A 82 1.71 6.69 18.04
C LYS A 82 1.65 6.16 16.60
N PRO A 83 1.23 6.97 15.63
CA PRO A 83 1.24 6.59 14.23
C PRO A 83 2.64 6.18 13.79
N ILE A 84 2.76 4.98 13.19
CA ILE A 84 3.98 4.57 12.52
C ILE A 84 3.87 5.05 11.07
N PRO A 85 4.85 5.82 10.56
CA PRO A 85 4.80 6.32 9.18
C PRO A 85 4.80 5.15 8.19
N PRO A 86 4.00 5.20 7.10
CA PRO A 86 4.06 4.18 6.05
C PRO A 86 5.45 4.10 5.43
N LEU A 87 5.79 2.96 4.81
CA LEU A 87 7.07 2.82 4.10
C LEU A 87 7.23 3.89 3.03
N GLN A 88 6.17 4.17 2.30
CA GLN A 88 6.16 5.18 1.25
C GLN A 88 6.64 6.57 1.76
N SER A 89 6.23 6.97 2.97
CA SER A 89 6.61 8.29 3.52
C SER A 89 8.06 8.39 4.01
N ILE A 90 8.72 7.25 4.23
CA ILE A 90 10.13 7.18 4.68
C ILE A 90 11.06 6.62 3.60
N ASP A 91 10.52 6.34 2.42
CA ASP A 91 11.28 5.87 1.26
C ASP A 91 11.98 7.05 0.57
N THR A 92 13.30 7.00 0.50
CA THR A 92 14.13 8.00 -0.20
C THR A 92 14.66 7.51 -1.54
N GLU A 93 14.44 6.24 -1.86
CA GLU A 93 15.02 5.56 -3.03
C GLU A 93 13.98 5.24 -4.12
N GLU A 94 12.77 5.75 -3.96
CA GLU A 94 11.66 5.53 -4.91
C GLU A 94 11.37 4.04 -5.18
N LYS A 95 11.33 3.24 -4.11
CA LYS A 95 11.14 1.78 -4.16
C LYS A 95 9.76 1.31 -3.73
N VAL A 96 8.92 2.20 -3.19
CA VAL A 96 7.62 1.82 -2.65
C VAL A 96 6.49 2.25 -3.58
N ILE A 97 5.65 1.28 -3.94
CA ILE A 97 4.35 1.45 -4.57
C ILE A 97 3.32 1.39 -3.45
N TYR A 98 2.67 2.50 -3.15
CA TYR A 98 1.68 2.58 -2.08
C TYR A 98 0.27 2.40 -2.63
N ILE A 99 -0.53 1.55 -2.01
CA ILE A 99 -1.93 1.31 -2.36
C ILE A 99 -2.80 1.52 -1.12
N ASN A 100 -3.90 2.26 -1.29
CA ASN A 100 -4.90 2.43 -0.25
C ASN A 100 -6.31 2.50 -0.86
N THR A 101 -7.34 2.41 -0.01
CA THR A 101 -8.75 2.38 -0.42
C THR A 101 -9.63 3.25 0.47
N PHE A 102 -10.59 3.94 -0.13
CA PHE A 102 -11.63 4.67 0.61
C PHE A 102 -12.77 3.77 1.11
N SER A 103 -12.82 2.51 0.69
CA SER A 103 -13.91 1.58 1.01
C SER A 103 -14.05 1.28 2.50
N LYS A 104 -12.98 1.39 3.26
CA LYS A 104 -12.98 1.19 4.72
C LYS A 104 -13.27 2.48 5.48
N THR A 105 -12.77 3.60 4.98
CA THR A 105 -12.80 4.90 5.66
C THR A 105 -14.12 5.63 5.48
N LEU A 106 -14.77 5.49 4.31
CA LEU A 106 -16.03 6.18 4.04
C LEU A 106 -17.24 5.24 4.15
N ALA A 107 -17.39 4.36 3.18
CA ALA A 107 -18.45 3.36 3.19
C ALA A 107 -18.07 2.21 2.23
N PRO A 108 -18.53 0.98 2.49
CA PRO A 108 -18.26 -0.18 1.62
C PRO A 108 -18.78 -0.02 0.19
N THR A 109 -19.72 0.89 -0.02
CA THR A 109 -20.28 1.25 -1.34
C THR A 109 -19.29 2.05 -2.17
N PHE A 110 -18.39 2.84 -1.56
CA PHE A 110 -17.32 3.52 -2.26
C PHE A 110 -16.21 2.52 -2.61
N ARG A 111 -16.19 2.13 -3.88
CA ARG A 111 -15.21 1.14 -4.39
C ARG A 111 -14.03 1.82 -5.06
N ILE A 112 -13.50 2.87 -4.43
CA ILE A 112 -12.39 3.67 -4.93
C ILE A 112 -11.14 3.31 -4.15
N SER A 113 -10.10 2.95 -4.89
CA SER A 113 -8.73 2.79 -4.39
C SER A 113 -7.81 3.73 -5.15
N TYR A 114 -6.69 4.09 -4.56
CA TYR A 114 -5.67 4.89 -5.21
C TYR A 114 -4.30 4.27 -5.02
N MET A 115 -3.39 4.61 -5.91
CA MET A 115 -2.02 4.13 -5.92
C MET A 115 -1.08 5.31 -6.09
N LEU A 116 -0.06 5.38 -5.24
CA LEU A 116 1.06 6.31 -5.38
C LEU A 116 2.24 5.55 -5.97
N LEU A 117 2.65 5.97 -7.15
CA LEU A 117 3.78 5.39 -7.86
C LEU A 117 5.00 6.28 -7.74
N PRO A 118 6.21 5.73 -7.63
CA PRO A 118 7.44 6.45 -7.92
C PRO A 118 7.36 7.14 -9.30
N PRO A 119 7.92 8.35 -9.48
CA PRO A 119 7.78 9.12 -10.71
C PRO A 119 8.13 8.35 -11.99
N HIS A 120 9.21 7.58 -11.97
CA HIS A 120 9.64 6.77 -13.11
C HIS A 120 8.65 5.64 -13.45
N LEU A 121 7.99 5.03 -12.43
CA LEU A 121 6.95 4.04 -12.65
C LEU A 121 5.63 4.68 -13.09
N ALA A 122 5.32 5.90 -12.62
CA ALA A 122 4.16 6.64 -13.08
C ALA A 122 4.25 6.94 -14.58
N SER A 123 5.42 7.38 -15.06
CA SER A 123 5.66 7.59 -16.49
C SER A 123 5.46 6.30 -17.28
N LEU A 124 6.06 5.20 -16.83
CA LEU A 124 5.90 3.89 -17.47
C LEU A 124 4.44 3.41 -17.45
N PHE A 125 3.71 3.68 -16.37
CA PHE A 125 2.29 3.34 -16.25
C PHE A 125 1.46 4.07 -17.31
N TYR A 126 1.66 5.38 -17.48
CA TYR A 126 0.97 6.15 -18.50
C TYR A 126 1.32 5.71 -19.91
N ASP A 127 2.58 5.43 -20.18
CA ASP A 127 3.04 4.95 -21.49
C ASP A 127 2.43 3.59 -21.87
N LYS A 128 2.28 2.69 -20.90
CA LYS A 128 1.82 1.32 -21.12
C LYS A 128 0.30 1.16 -20.98
N LEU A 129 -0.31 1.90 -20.08
CA LEU A 129 -1.68 1.67 -19.63
C LEU A 129 -2.58 2.91 -19.78
N GLY A 130 -2.04 4.04 -20.23
CA GLY A 130 -2.81 5.30 -20.37
C GLY A 130 -3.95 5.24 -21.37
N PHE A 131 -4.01 4.21 -22.22
CA PHE A 131 -5.13 3.99 -23.14
C PHE A 131 -6.35 3.34 -22.46
N TYR A 132 -6.20 2.78 -21.27
CA TYR A 132 -7.33 2.27 -20.50
C TYR A 132 -8.10 3.41 -19.83
N SER A 133 -9.42 3.37 -19.94
CA SER A 133 -10.27 4.28 -19.17
C SER A 133 -10.24 3.92 -17.69
N CYS A 134 -10.27 4.95 -16.84
CA CYS A 134 -10.43 4.73 -15.40
C CYS A 134 -11.74 3.99 -15.12
N THR A 135 -11.67 2.94 -14.29
CA THR A 135 -12.84 2.14 -13.92
C THR A 135 -13.77 2.85 -12.93
N VAL A 136 -13.27 3.90 -12.25
CA VAL A 136 -14.06 4.75 -11.36
C VAL A 136 -14.79 5.80 -12.19
N SER A 137 -16.10 5.92 -12.03
CA SER A 137 -16.89 6.91 -12.78
C SER A 137 -16.47 8.34 -12.44
N ASN A 138 -16.56 9.25 -13.41
CA ASN A 138 -16.24 10.67 -13.19
C ASN A 138 -17.13 11.28 -12.09
N PHE A 139 -18.38 10.83 -11.97
CA PHE A 139 -19.28 11.27 -10.91
C PHE A 139 -18.75 10.91 -9.52
N GLU A 140 -18.32 9.68 -9.32
CA GLU A 140 -17.76 9.24 -8.04
C GLU A 140 -16.44 9.96 -7.73
N GLN A 141 -15.56 10.11 -8.72
CA GLN A 141 -14.31 10.87 -8.55
C GLN A 141 -14.58 12.31 -8.13
N PHE A 142 -15.51 13.00 -8.83
CA PHE A 142 -15.85 14.38 -8.54
C PHE A 142 -16.53 14.53 -7.17
N THR A 143 -17.42 13.61 -6.82
CA THR A 143 -18.09 13.58 -5.51
C THR A 143 -17.10 13.40 -4.39
N LEU A 144 -16.15 12.46 -4.55
CA LEU A 144 -15.11 12.22 -3.56
C LEU A 144 -14.17 13.42 -3.42
N ALA A 145 -13.75 14.02 -4.53
CA ALA A 145 -12.91 15.21 -4.51
C ALA A 145 -13.60 16.35 -3.73
N LYS A 146 -14.87 16.61 -4.03
CA LYS A 146 -15.66 17.63 -3.35
C LYS A 146 -15.83 17.33 -1.85
N PHE A 147 -16.07 16.07 -1.49
CA PHE A 147 -16.19 15.63 -0.11
C PHE A 147 -14.91 15.86 0.69
N ILE A 148 -13.76 15.67 0.06
CA ILE A 148 -12.44 15.92 0.67
C ILE A 148 -12.19 17.42 0.79
N GLU A 149 -12.41 18.19 -0.28
CA GLU A 149 -12.19 19.65 -0.34
C GLU A 149 -13.03 20.41 0.71
N ASP A 150 -14.29 20.01 0.88
CA ASP A 150 -15.21 20.62 1.84
C ASP A 150 -14.93 20.19 3.30
N GLY A 151 -13.92 19.34 3.54
CA GLY A 151 -13.51 18.91 4.88
C GLY A 151 -14.36 17.80 5.49
N TYR A 152 -15.41 17.31 4.82
CA TYR A 152 -16.27 16.23 5.34
C TYR A 152 -15.51 14.93 5.59
N PHE A 153 -14.47 14.67 4.80
CA PHE A 153 -13.61 13.50 5.02
C PHE A 153 -12.95 13.53 6.40
N ALA A 154 -12.41 14.68 6.80
CA ALA A 154 -11.76 14.85 8.11
C ALA A 154 -12.76 14.68 9.27
N VAL A 155 -13.99 15.15 9.11
CA VAL A 155 -15.06 14.99 10.11
C VAL A 155 -15.46 13.53 10.24
N SER A 156 -15.70 12.83 9.12
CA SER A 156 -16.02 11.39 9.10
C SER A 156 -14.92 10.58 9.78
N TYR A 157 -13.67 10.88 9.45
CA TYR A 157 -12.49 10.24 10.03
C TYR A 157 -12.41 10.45 11.55
N THR A 158 -12.74 11.64 12.05
CA THR A 158 -12.74 11.93 13.48
C THR A 158 -13.82 11.13 14.22
N HIS A 159 -15.00 10.99 13.63
CA HIS A 159 -16.09 10.19 14.21
C HIS A 159 -15.79 8.68 14.27
N LEU A 160 -15.04 8.16 13.30
CA LEU A 160 -14.64 6.75 13.29
C LEU A 160 -13.59 6.40 14.36
N ARG A 161 -12.91 7.42 14.91
CA ARG A 161 -11.89 7.27 15.96
C ARG A 161 -12.40 7.54 17.38
N ALA A 162 -13.60 8.06 17.53
CA ALA A 162 -14.25 8.34 18.82
C ALA A 162 -14.98 7.11 19.36
#